data_c67b477f17bb357e4b64ad6eb75f5dbf
#
_entry.id   c67b477f17bb357e4b64ad6eb75f5dbf
#
_cell.length_a   1.000
_cell.length_b   1.000
_cell.length_c   1.000
_cell.angle_alpha   90.00
_cell.angle_beta   90.00
_cell.angle_gamma   90.00
#
_symmetry.space_group_name_H-M   'P 1'
#
loop_
_entity.id
_entity.type
_entity.pdbx_description
1 polymer ?
#
loop_
_entity_poly.entity_id
_entity_poly.type
_entity_poly.pdbx_seq_one_letter_code
_entity_poly.pdbx_strand_id
1 'polypeptide(L)'
;MSWIDKIFSKGTSSSTSRKANVPEGVWTKCTSCEQVLYGEEVKRNLHVCPKCGHHMRIDARERLLALLDEGSSQELSADLEPKDILKFKDLKKYKDRITAAQKETGEKDALITMTGTLYNMPIVVAASNFSFMGGSMGSVVGSKFVKAAEKAMELNCPFVCFSASGGARMQEALFSLMQMAKTSAVLAKMREKGVPFISVLTDPTLGGVSASFAMLGDVNIAEPKALIGFAGPRVIEQTVREKLPEGFQRSEFLLEKGAIDMIVKRSEMRSTLGNLLSKLTNQPSPFVEVEVVEHE
;
A
#
# COMPACT_ATOMS: atom_id res chain seq x y z
N MET A 1 34.86 -65.25 0.85
CA MET A 1 34.83 -63.80 0.94
C MET A 1 36.26 -63.30 0.96
N SER A 2 36.67 -62.65 -0.11
CA SER A 2 38.04 -62.24 -0.39
C SER A 2 38.43 -61.01 0.45
N TRP A 3 39.67 -60.98 0.94
CA TRP A 3 40.23 -59.87 1.70
C TRP A 3 40.25 -58.52 0.91
N ILE A 4 40.03 -58.57 -0.38
CA ILE A 4 39.99 -57.43 -1.30
C ILE A 4 38.75 -56.54 -1.03
N ASP A 5 37.64 -57.09 -0.56
CA ASP A 5 36.41 -56.33 -0.26
C ASP A 5 36.56 -55.41 0.98
N LYS A 6 37.61 -55.63 1.81
CA LYS A 6 37.86 -54.76 2.98
C LYS A 6 38.72 -53.53 2.69
N ILE A 7 39.33 -53.46 1.51
CA ILE A 7 40.21 -52.33 1.15
C ILE A 7 39.40 -51.20 0.47
N PHE A 8 38.26 -51.52 -0.18
CA PHE A 8 37.44 -50.53 -0.88
C PHE A 8 36.32 -49.92 -0.04
N SER A 9 36.19 -50.29 1.25
CA SER A 9 35.19 -49.72 2.17
C SER A 9 35.72 -48.56 3.04
N LYS A 10 36.88 -47.99 2.74
CA LYS A 10 37.36 -46.78 3.43
C LYS A 10 37.17 -45.56 2.55
N GLY A 11 36.05 -44.92 2.78
CA GLY A 11 35.97 -43.51 3.02
C GLY A 11 36.29 -42.57 1.87
N THR A 12 35.34 -42.33 0.99
CA THR A 12 35.17 -40.95 0.52
C THR A 12 34.38 -40.20 1.60
N SER A 13 35.11 -39.49 2.46
CA SER A 13 34.54 -38.43 3.27
C SER A 13 34.00 -37.38 2.31
N SER A 14 32.70 -37.43 2.05
CA SER A 14 31.99 -36.29 1.46
C SER A 14 32.22 -35.11 2.38
N SER A 15 33.01 -34.14 1.92
CA SER A 15 33.04 -32.82 2.50
C SER A 15 31.59 -32.29 2.49
N THR A 16 30.94 -32.38 3.62
CA THR A 16 29.71 -31.63 3.88
C THR A 16 30.08 -30.17 3.71
N SER A 17 29.86 -29.64 2.51
CA SER A 17 29.81 -28.19 2.29
C SER A 17 28.80 -27.68 3.30
N ARG A 18 29.28 -26.96 4.32
CA ARG A 18 28.43 -26.17 5.20
C ARG A 18 27.62 -25.31 4.26
N LYS A 19 26.33 -25.64 4.08
CA LYS A 19 25.37 -24.73 3.49
C LYS A 19 25.46 -23.46 4.32
N ALA A 20 26.06 -22.41 3.76
CA ALA A 20 26.05 -21.11 4.37
C ALA A 20 24.58 -20.80 4.59
N ASN A 21 24.17 -20.70 5.84
CA ASN A 21 22.82 -20.28 6.20
C ASN A 21 22.75 -18.79 5.84
N VAL A 22 22.32 -18.48 4.60
CA VAL A 22 22.08 -17.11 4.18
C VAL A 22 20.88 -16.65 5.00
N PRO A 23 20.99 -15.57 5.79
CA PRO A 23 19.88 -15.07 6.59
C PRO A 23 18.66 -14.86 5.70
N GLU A 24 17.49 -15.26 6.18
CA GLU A 24 16.22 -14.99 5.47
C GLU A 24 16.08 -13.49 5.25
N GLY A 25 15.67 -13.08 4.03
CA GLY A 25 15.46 -11.68 3.67
C GLY A 25 16.64 -10.96 3.00
N VAL A 26 17.83 -11.58 2.93
CA VAL A 26 18.99 -10.99 2.21
C VAL A 26 18.73 -10.89 0.71
N TRP A 27 18.01 -11.86 0.15
CA TRP A 27 17.67 -11.91 -1.26
C TRP A 27 16.15 -11.95 -1.46
N THR A 28 15.66 -11.19 -2.43
CA THR A 28 14.26 -11.20 -2.85
C THR A 28 14.17 -11.41 -4.36
N LYS A 29 13.07 -11.99 -4.83
CA LYS A 29 12.83 -12.22 -6.26
C LYS A 29 11.78 -11.22 -6.75
N CYS A 30 12.09 -10.52 -7.83
CA CYS A 30 11.09 -9.65 -8.47
C CYS A 30 9.95 -10.51 -9.05
N THR A 31 8.72 -10.17 -8.74
CA THR A 31 7.53 -10.89 -9.20
C THR A 31 7.20 -10.68 -10.68
N SER A 32 7.83 -9.70 -11.33
CA SER A 32 7.62 -9.38 -12.75
C SER A 32 8.73 -9.95 -13.64
N CYS A 33 10.00 -9.62 -13.39
CA CYS A 33 11.11 -10.06 -14.24
C CYS A 33 11.88 -11.25 -13.69
N GLU A 34 11.46 -11.79 -12.54
CA GLU A 34 12.02 -12.95 -11.84
C GLU A 34 13.50 -12.85 -11.41
N GLN A 35 14.13 -11.70 -11.60
CA GLN A 35 15.51 -11.47 -11.18
C GLN A 35 15.63 -11.55 -9.65
N VAL A 36 16.71 -12.16 -9.18
CA VAL A 36 17.09 -12.18 -7.76
C VAL A 36 17.78 -10.85 -7.45
N LEU A 37 17.31 -10.17 -6.42
CA LEU A 37 17.71 -8.82 -6.02
C LEU A 37 18.23 -8.83 -4.58
N TYR A 38 19.18 -7.97 -4.28
CA TYR A 38 19.63 -7.76 -2.91
C TYR A 38 18.58 -6.98 -2.11
N GLY A 39 18.13 -7.51 -0.98
CA GLY A 39 17.00 -6.97 -0.20
C GLY A 39 17.20 -5.52 0.23
N GLU A 40 18.42 -5.14 0.67
CA GLU A 40 18.70 -3.76 1.07
C GLU A 40 18.69 -2.78 -0.12
N GLU A 41 19.10 -3.21 -1.31
CA GLU A 41 19.00 -2.38 -2.52
C GLU A 41 17.52 -2.15 -2.88
N VAL A 42 16.69 -3.18 -2.76
CA VAL A 42 15.25 -3.09 -2.99
C VAL A 42 14.60 -2.12 -2.00
N LYS A 43 14.95 -2.19 -0.72
CA LYS A 43 14.43 -1.23 0.29
C LYS A 43 14.85 0.21 -0.01
N ARG A 44 16.15 0.44 -0.30
CA ARG A 44 16.64 1.78 -0.68
C ARG A 44 15.93 2.34 -1.90
N ASN A 45 15.51 1.47 -2.83
CA ASN A 45 14.73 1.83 -4.00
C ASN A 45 13.22 1.77 -3.76
N LEU A 46 12.78 1.91 -2.50
CA LEU A 46 11.37 1.92 -2.10
C LEU A 46 10.58 0.74 -2.67
N HIS A 47 11.16 -0.47 -2.67
CA HIS A 47 10.58 -1.69 -3.24
C HIS A 47 10.22 -1.59 -4.74
N VAL A 48 10.90 -0.75 -5.49
CA VAL A 48 10.86 -0.74 -6.95
C VAL A 48 12.01 -1.58 -7.49
N CYS A 49 11.73 -2.51 -8.39
CA CYS A 49 12.77 -3.36 -8.97
C CYS A 49 13.77 -2.52 -9.78
N PRO A 50 15.07 -2.54 -9.46
CA PRO A 50 16.07 -1.74 -10.18
C PRO A 50 16.31 -2.24 -11.63
N LYS A 51 15.86 -3.47 -11.95
CA LYS A 51 16.05 -4.07 -13.26
C LYS A 51 14.92 -3.78 -14.25
N CYS A 52 13.67 -3.86 -13.79
CA CYS A 52 12.51 -3.69 -14.68
C CYS A 52 11.54 -2.57 -14.28
N GLY A 53 11.81 -1.84 -13.18
CA GLY A 53 10.95 -0.77 -12.72
C GLY A 53 9.62 -1.25 -12.11
N HIS A 54 9.44 -2.56 -11.90
CA HIS A 54 8.22 -3.07 -11.30
C HIS A 54 8.07 -2.61 -9.85
N HIS A 55 6.90 -2.04 -9.52
CA HIS A 55 6.55 -1.61 -8.17
C HIS A 55 6.09 -2.83 -7.37
N MET A 56 6.99 -3.39 -6.57
CA MET A 56 6.68 -4.48 -5.65
C MET A 56 5.91 -3.93 -4.43
N ARG A 57 5.29 -4.82 -3.66
CA ARG A 57 4.60 -4.42 -2.43
C ARG A 57 5.57 -3.83 -1.42
N ILE A 58 5.13 -2.77 -0.76
CA ILE A 58 5.83 -2.11 0.33
C ILE A 58 4.93 -2.11 1.56
N ASP A 59 5.51 -2.25 2.73
CA ASP A 59 4.79 -2.13 3.99
C ASP A 59 4.21 -0.73 4.16
N ALA A 60 3.03 -0.63 4.78
CA ALA A 60 2.34 0.64 4.94
C ALA A 60 3.13 1.63 5.80
N ARG A 61 3.74 1.14 6.89
CA ARG A 61 4.54 1.98 7.80
C ARG A 61 5.80 2.47 7.11
N GLU A 62 6.51 1.60 6.39
CA GLU A 62 7.69 1.96 5.60
C GLU A 62 7.35 3.01 4.54
N ARG A 63 6.22 2.85 3.85
CA ARG A 63 5.72 3.82 2.86
C ARG A 63 5.49 5.20 3.47
N LEU A 64 4.83 5.28 4.62
CA LEU A 64 4.53 6.55 5.29
C LEU A 64 5.79 7.22 5.83
N LEU A 65 6.71 6.46 6.41
CA LEU A 65 7.98 6.99 6.92
C LEU A 65 8.90 7.48 5.79
N ALA A 66 8.87 6.83 4.62
CA ALA A 66 9.61 7.30 3.45
C ALA A 66 9.01 8.57 2.81
N LEU A 67 7.73 8.83 3.04
CA LEU A 67 7.05 10.02 2.53
C LEU A 67 7.28 11.23 3.42
N LEU A 68 7.11 11.07 4.74
CA LEU A 68 7.16 12.16 5.71
C LEU A 68 8.59 12.65 5.96
N ASP A 69 8.72 13.88 6.42
CA ASP A 69 9.98 14.42 6.88
C ASP A 69 10.47 13.64 8.10
N GLU A 70 11.77 13.42 8.17
CA GLU A 70 12.38 12.63 9.24
C GLU A 70 12.03 13.21 10.64
N GLY A 71 11.62 12.33 11.55
CA GLY A 71 11.26 12.70 12.92
C GLY A 71 9.93 13.43 13.08
N SER A 72 9.20 13.76 12.00
CA SER A 72 7.92 14.48 12.07
C SER A 72 6.71 13.59 12.33
N SER A 73 6.83 12.29 12.12
CA SER A 73 5.70 11.35 12.12
C SER A 73 5.14 11.07 13.52
N GLN A 74 3.82 11.14 13.65
CA GLN A 74 3.10 10.73 14.84
C GLN A 74 1.90 9.85 14.44
N GLU A 75 1.86 8.62 14.95
CA GLU A 75 0.77 7.69 14.64
C GLU A 75 -0.54 8.11 15.30
N LEU A 76 -1.63 8.02 14.53
CA LEU A 76 -3.00 8.28 14.98
C LEU A 76 -3.74 6.97 15.22
N SER A 77 -4.51 6.90 16.32
CA SER A 77 -5.40 5.76 16.59
C SER A 77 -4.70 4.39 16.58
N ALA A 78 -3.47 4.35 17.08
CA ALA A 78 -2.67 3.12 17.22
C ALA A 78 -3.30 2.07 18.13
N ASP A 79 -4.20 2.49 19.03
CA ASP A 79 -4.93 1.65 19.97
C ASP A 79 -6.08 0.85 19.37
N LEU A 80 -6.60 1.28 18.21
CA LEU A 80 -7.74 0.62 17.57
C LEU A 80 -7.38 -0.74 17.00
N GLU A 81 -8.16 -1.75 17.38
CA GLU A 81 -8.02 -3.13 16.90
C GLU A 81 -9.39 -3.78 16.63
N PRO A 82 -9.46 -4.73 15.66
CA PRO A 82 -10.71 -5.37 15.27
C PRO A 82 -11.21 -6.33 16.36
N LYS A 83 -12.53 -6.45 16.46
CA LYS A 83 -13.20 -7.39 17.36
C LYS A 83 -14.11 -8.31 16.54
N ASP A 84 -14.05 -9.61 16.80
CA ASP A 84 -14.95 -10.58 16.18
C ASP A 84 -16.32 -10.59 16.89
N ILE A 85 -17.12 -9.55 16.60
CA ILE A 85 -18.47 -9.37 17.20
C ILE A 85 -19.44 -10.42 16.68
N LEU A 86 -19.30 -10.80 15.40
CA LEU A 86 -20.21 -11.76 14.74
C LEU A 86 -19.84 -13.21 15.00
N LYS A 87 -18.70 -13.47 15.67
CA LYS A 87 -18.15 -14.82 15.85
C LYS A 87 -18.09 -15.60 14.51
N PHE A 88 -17.66 -14.86 13.45
CA PHE A 88 -17.61 -15.39 12.10
C PHE A 88 -16.66 -16.58 11.98
N LYS A 89 -17.11 -17.60 11.29
CA LYS A 89 -16.34 -18.80 10.99
C LYS A 89 -16.67 -19.31 9.58
N ASP A 90 -15.65 -19.40 8.74
CA ASP A 90 -15.63 -20.18 7.52
C ASP A 90 -14.74 -21.43 7.74
N LEU A 91 -13.69 -21.62 6.96
CA LEU A 91 -12.65 -22.64 7.21
C LEU A 91 -11.83 -22.36 8.48
N LYS A 92 -11.72 -21.07 8.89
CA LYS A 92 -11.05 -20.61 10.11
C LYS A 92 -11.91 -19.56 10.80
N LYS A 93 -11.81 -19.46 12.14
CA LYS A 93 -12.47 -18.38 12.87
C LYS A 93 -11.86 -17.02 12.52
N TYR A 94 -12.66 -15.98 12.44
CA TYR A 94 -12.17 -14.62 12.18
C TYR A 94 -11.17 -14.15 13.24
N LYS A 95 -11.42 -14.43 14.51
CA LYS A 95 -10.49 -14.16 15.61
C LYS A 95 -9.09 -14.75 15.36
N ASP A 96 -9.03 -15.98 14.87
CA ASP A 96 -7.74 -16.65 14.59
C ASP A 96 -7.00 -16.00 13.41
N ARG A 97 -7.77 -15.52 12.40
CA ARG A 97 -7.21 -14.76 11.27
C ARG A 97 -6.64 -13.41 11.71
N ILE A 98 -7.35 -12.68 12.59
CA ILE A 98 -6.86 -11.42 13.19
C ILE A 98 -5.54 -11.67 13.91
N THR A 99 -5.50 -12.63 14.82
CA THR A 99 -4.29 -12.95 15.61
C THR A 99 -3.11 -13.34 14.71
N ALA A 100 -3.36 -14.13 13.66
CA ALA A 100 -2.33 -14.52 12.70
C ALA A 100 -1.79 -13.30 11.93
N ALA A 101 -2.68 -12.45 11.41
CA ALA A 101 -2.29 -11.24 10.68
C ALA A 101 -1.53 -10.24 11.57
N GLN A 102 -1.96 -10.04 12.82
CA GLN A 102 -1.26 -9.20 13.79
C GLN A 102 0.15 -9.73 14.09
N LYS A 103 0.30 -11.04 14.24
CA LYS A 103 1.61 -11.68 14.49
C LYS A 103 2.52 -11.56 13.27
N GLU A 104 1.99 -11.71 12.06
CA GLU A 104 2.75 -11.66 10.81
C GLU A 104 3.21 -10.23 10.49
N THR A 105 2.33 -9.25 10.67
CA THR A 105 2.58 -7.86 10.23
C THR A 105 3.09 -6.95 11.32
N GLY A 106 2.91 -7.31 12.60
CA GLY A 106 3.17 -6.43 13.74
C GLY A 106 2.14 -5.30 13.90
N GLU A 107 1.15 -5.22 13.01
CA GLU A 107 0.13 -4.16 12.98
C GLU A 107 -1.19 -4.65 13.59
N LYS A 108 -1.96 -3.74 14.18
CA LYS A 108 -3.26 -4.08 14.77
C LYS A 108 -4.37 -4.26 13.75
N ASP A 109 -4.33 -3.53 12.64
CA ASP A 109 -5.26 -3.66 11.51
C ASP A 109 -4.62 -3.17 10.19
N ALA A 110 -5.35 -3.29 9.11
CA ALA A 110 -4.89 -3.05 7.73
C ALA A 110 -4.65 -1.58 7.36
N LEU A 111 -4.98 -0.60 8.20
CA LEU A 111 -4.73 0.82 7.93
C LEU A 111 -3.84 1.43 9.00
N ILE A 112 -2.77 2.10 8.57
CA ILE A 112 -1.92 2.93 9.41
C ILE A 112 -2.20 4.39 9.07
N THR A 113 -2.33 5.24 10.08
CA THR A 113 -2.61 6.67 9.94
C THR A 113 -1.63 7.46 10.77
N MET A 114 -1.07 8.55 10.21
CA MET A 114 -0.09 9.40 10.86
C MET A 114 -0.36 10.88 10.56
N THR A 115 0.05 11.75 11.47
CA THR A 115 0.36 13.15 11.18
C THR A 115 1.85 13.31 10.99
N GLY A 116 2.25 14.36 10.30
CA GLY A 116 3.65 14.72 10.11
C GLY A 116 3.80 15.93 9.21
N THR A 117 4.98 16.09 8.65
CA THR A 117 5.22 17.13 7.62
C THR A 117 5.75 16.49 6.34
N LEU A 118 5.52 17.18 5.23
CA LEU A 118 6.07 16.89 3.91
C LEU A 118 6.69 18.20 3.38
N TYR A 119 8.00 18.27 3.30
CA TYR A 119 8.72 19.51 3.02
C TYR A 119 8.31 20.66 3.97
N ASN A 120 8.23 20.36 5.26
CA ASN A 120 7.76 21.24 6.34
C ASN A 120 6.28 21.66 6.27
N MET A 121 5.52 21.22 5.27
CA MET A 121 4.07 21.43 5.22
C MET A 121 3.36 20.39 6.08
N PRO A 122 2.46 20.78 7.00
CA PRO A 122 1.70 19.81 7.79
C PRO A 122 0.79 18.96 6.90
N ILE A 123 0.70 17.68 7.22
CA ILE A 123 -0.09 16.70 6.45
C ILE A 123 -0.60 15.59 7.35
N VAL A 124 -1.76 15.06 7.03
CA VAL A 124 -2.25 13.78 7.53
C VAL A 124 -2.11 12.73 6.44
N VAL A 125 -1.61 11.56 6.79
CA VAL A 125 -1.37 10.48 5.83
C VAL A 125 -1.95 9.16 6.33
N ALA A 126 -2.39 8.32 5.39
CA ALA A 126 -2.81 6.96 5.64
C ALA A 126 -2.23 6.01 4.60
N ALA A 127 -1.96 4.76 4.99
CA ALA A 127 -1.59 3.71 4.05
C ALA A 127 -2.19 2.38 4.46
N SER A 128 -2.69 1.63 3.48
CA SER A 128 -3.18 0.28 3.66
C SER A 128 -2.02 -0.71 3.70
N ASN A 129 -2.03 -1.62 4.67
CA ASN A 129 -1.14 -2.78 4.71
C ASN A 129 -1.81 -3.98 4.05
N PHE A 130 -1.41 -4.28 2.82
CA PHE A 130 -1.99 -5.41 2.07
C PHE A 130 -1.68 -6.77 2.72
N SER A 131 -0.58 -6.89 3.45
CA SER A 131 -0.22 -8.11 4.17
C SER A 131 -1.21 -8.43 5.30
N PHE A 132 -1.89 -7.42 5.85
CA PHE A 132 -2.95 -7.63 6.83
C PHE A 132 -4.27 -7.98 6.13
N MET A 133 -4.57 -9.27 6.03
CA MET A 133 -5.82 -9.79 5.45
C MET A 133 -6.19 -9.18 4.08
N GLY A 134 -5.18 -9.01 3.19
CA GLY A 134 -5.38 -8.42 1.87
C GLY A 134 -5.73 -6.93 1.89
N GLY A 135 -5.36 -6.20 2.93
CA GLY A 135 -5.69 -4.78 3.06
C GLY A 135 -7.19 -4.51 3.18
N SER A 136 -7.98 -5.53 3.55
CA SER A 136 -9.43 -5.44 3.53
C SER A 136 -10.01 -4.44 4.53
N MET A 137 -11.00 -3.66 4.08
CA MET A 137 -11.66 -2.64 4.87
C MET A 137 -12.67 -3.26 5.84
N GLY A 138 -12.33 -3.27 7.12
CA GLY A 138 -13.24 -3.55 8.23
C GLY A 138 -13.61 -2.29 9.00
N SER A 139 -14.32 -2.46 10.10
CA SER A 139 -14.78 -1.38 11.00
C SER A 139 -13.65 -0.49 11.51
N VAL A 140 -12.50 -1.08 11.81
CA VAL A 140 -11.32 -0.35 12.30
C VAL A 140 -10.70 0.48 11.17
N VAL A 141 -10.56 -0.06 9.96
CA VAL A 141 -10.05 0.68 8.80
C VAL A 141 -10.90 1.93 8.55
N GLY A 142 -12.23 1.78 8.48
CA GLY A 142 -13.12 2.91 8.30
C GLY A 142 -13.05 3.92 9.46
N SER A 143 -12.89 3.44 10.70
CA SER A 143 -12.76 4.33 11.87
C SER A 143 -11.44 5.10 11.88
N LYS A 144 -10.32 4.45 11.55
CA LYS A 144 -9.02 5.11 11.42
C LYS A 144 -9.02 6.14 10.29
N PHE A 145 -9.62 5.80 9.14
CA PHE A 145 -9.76 6.72 8.02
C PHE A 145 -10.55 7.98 8.41
N VAL A 146 -11.70 7.81 9.06
CA VAL A 146 -12.52 8.95 9.50
C VAL A 146 -11.78 9.81 10.50
N LYS A 147 -11.13 9.22 11.50
CA LYS A 147 -10.33 9.98 12.48
C LYS A 147 -9.16 10.72 11.84
N ALA A 148 -8.53 10.15 10.81
CA ALA A 148 -7.48 10.83 10.05
C ALA A 148 -8.05 12.03 9.27
N ALA A 149 -9.19 11.86 8.60
CA ALA A 149 -9.88 12.94 7.89
C ALA A 149 -10.35 14.05 8.86
N GLU A 150 -10.90 13.69 10.02
CA GLU A 150 -11.28 14.65 11.07
C GLU A 150 -10.03 15.41 11.59
N LYS A 151 -8.91 14.73 11.76
CA LYS A 151 -7.65 15.35 12.18
C LYS A 151 -7.09 16.30 11.11
N ALA A 152 -7.20 15.95 9.83
CA ALA A 152 -6.84 16.84 8.74
C ALA A 152 -7.68 18.12 8.74
N MET A 153 -8.99 18.00 8.97
CA MET A 153 -9.90 19.14 9.11
C MET A 153 -9.62 19.98 10.38
N GLU A 154 -9.21 19.36 11.48
CA GLU A 154 -8.81 20.04 12.72
C GLU A 154 -7.54 20.88 12.51
N LEU A 155 -6.54 20.28 11.85
CA LEU A 155 -5.25 20.91 11.56
C LEU A 155 -5.29 21.84 10.33
N ASN A 156 -6.41 21.88 9.62
CA ASN A 156 -6.56 22.57 8.32
C ASN A 156 -5.42 22.25 7.35
N CYS A 157 -5.10 20.95 7.22
CA CYS A 157 -4.02 20.45 6.37
C CYS A 157 -4.50 19.32 5.45
N PRO A 158 -3.81 19.04 4.33
CA PRO A 158 -4.22 17.99 3.39
C PRO A 158 -4.24 16.60 4.03
N PHE A 159 -5.08 15.73 3.47
CA PHE A 159 -5.08 14.31 3.77
C PHE A 159 -4.67 13.51 2.52
N VAL A 160 -3.70 12.62 2.66
CA VAL A 160 -3.26 11.71 1.58
C VAL A 160 -3.44 10.27 2.03
N CYS A 161 -4.09 9.44 1.20
CA CYS A 161 -4.32 8.03 1.51
C CYS A 161 -3.77 7.13 0.40
N PHE A 162 -2.84 6.23 0.75
CA PHE A 162 -2.34 5.17 -0.12
C PHE A 162 -3.19 3.92 0.06
N SER A 163 -3.96 3.57 -0.96
CA SER A 163 -4.86 2.43 -0.95
C SER A 163 -4.20 1.20 -1.55
N ALA A 164 -4.22 0.08 -0.80
CA ALA A 164 -3.86 -1.25 -1.26
C ALA A 164 -4.83 -2.26 -0.64
N SER A 165 -5.84 -2.73 -1.39
CA SER A 165 -6.93 -3.51 -0.78
C SER A 165 -7.63 -4.43 -1.77
N GLY A 166 -8.01 -5.62 -1.29
CA GLY A 166 -8.94 -6.51 -1.95
C GLY A 166 -10.41 -6.11 -1.82
N GLY A 167 -10.75 -5.09 -1.01
CA GLY A 167 -12.12 -4.60 -0.83
C GLY A 167 -12.65 -4.69 0.61
N ALA A 168 -13.97 -4.84 0.76
CA ALA A 168 -14.62 -4.94 2.07
C ALA A 168 -14.28 -6.26 2.78
N ARG A 169 -14.05 -6.21 4.09
CA ARG A 169 -13.73 -7.38 4.93
C ARG A 169 -14.94 -8.26 5.13
N MET A 170 -14.98 -9.38 4.43
CA MET A 170 -16.12 -10.30 4.40
C MET A 170 -16.52 -10.81 5.80
N GLN A 171 -15.56 -11.02 6.69
CA GLN A 171 -15.76 -11.53 8.05
C GLN A 171 -16.53 -10.57 8.97
N GLU A 172 -16.59 -9.30 8.61
CA GLU A 172 -17.36 -8.27 9.32
C GLU A 172 -18.71 -7.95 8.66
N ALA A 173 -19.04 -8.64 7.56
CA ALA A 173 -20.34 -8.56 6.87
C ALA A 173 -20.82 -7.10 6.68
N LEU A 174 -22.02 -6.75 7.16
CA LEU A 174 -22.59 -5.42 7.00
C LEU A 174 -21.73 -4.30 7.65
N PHE A 175 -21.01 -4.60 8.74
CA PHE A 175 -20.14 -3.61 9.38
C PHE A 175 -19.06 -3.11 8.43
N SER A 176 -18.47 -3.98 7.60
CA SER A 176 -17.50 -3.55 6.61
C SER A 176 -18.13 -2.78 5.46
N LEU A 177 -19.32 -3.15 5.01
CA LEU A 177 -20.04 -2.41 3.95
C LEU A 177 -20.41 -1.00 4.41
N MET A 178 -20.84 -0.83 5.66
CA MET A 178 -21.17 0.48 6.21
C MET A 178 -19.97 1.42 6.32
N GLN A 179 -18.73 0.91 6.26
CA GLN A 179 -17.55 1.77 6.21
C GLN A 179 -17.48 2.56 4.89
N MET A 180 -18.01 2.04 3.80
CA MET A 180 -18.09 2.78 2.53
C MET A 180 -18.88 4.09 2.71
N ALA A 181 -20.07 4.00 3.29
CA ALA A 181 -20.87 5.18 3.58
C ALA A 181 -20.19 6.13 4.58
N LYS A 182 -19.57 5.57 5.63
CA LYS A 182 -18.91 6.34 6.69
C LYS A 182 -17.70 7.12 6.16
N THR A 183 -16.87 6.52 5.32
CA THR A 183 -15.71 7.17 4.71
C THR A 183 -16.12 8.22 3.67
N SER A 184 -17.14 7.92 2.85
CA SER A 184 -17.68 8.89 1.89
C SER A 184 -18.28 10.12 2.58
N ALA A 185 -18.98 9.92 3.70
CA ALA A 185 -19.59 11.02 4.46
C ALA A 185 -18.55 11.97 5.06
N VAL A 186 -17.40 11.46 5.55
CA VAL A 186 -16.34 12.33 6.08
C VAL A 186 -15.63 13.09 4.96
N LEU A 187 -15.44 12.48 3.78
CA LEU A 187 -14.87 13.17 2.62
C LEU A 187 -15.78 14.30 2.12
N ALA A 188 -17.11 14.11 2.15
CA ALA A 188 -18.05 15.21 1.87
C ALA A 188 -17.84 16.40 2.82
N LYS A 189 -17.64 16.15 4.13
CA LYS A 189 -17.33 17.19 5.11
C LYS A 189 -15.97 17.86 4.86
N MET A 190 -14.94 17.11 4.44
CA MET A 190 -13.65 17.69 4.05
C MET A 190 -13.80 18.65 2.89
N ARG A 191 -14.57 18.25 1.86
CA ARG A 191 -14.85 19.07 0.68
C ARG A 191 -15.59 20.36 1.05
N GLU A 192 -16.61 20.30 1.92
CA GLU A 192 -17.31 21.47 2.44
C GLU A 192 -16.38 22.45 3.17
N LYS A 193 -15.34 21.92 3.85
CA LYS A 193 -14.31 22.73 4.53
C LYS A 193 -13.18 23.21 3.63
N GLY A 194 -13.13 22.77 2.38
CA GLY A 194 -12.04 23.09 1.46
C GLY A 194 -10.71 22.44 1.83
N VAL A 195 -10.72 21.31 2.58
CA VAL A 195 -9.53 20.57 2.96
C VAL A 195 -9.24 19.50 1.90
N PRO A 196 -8.09 19.55 1.19
CA PRO A 196 -7.81 18.64 0.10
C PRO A 196 -7.65 17.20 0.54
N PHE A 197 -8.22 16.26 -0.23
CA PHE A 197 -8.00 14.83 -0.11
C PHE A 197 -7.36 14.26 -1.37
N ILE A 198 -6.16 13.71 -1.27
CA ILE A 198 -5.45 13.07 -2.37
C ILE A 198 -5.52 11.56 -2.18
N SER A 199 -6.05 10.87 -3.15
CA SER A 199 -6.06 9.41 -3.17
C SER A 199 -4.92 8.88 -4.03
N VAL A 200 -4.10 8.00 -3.46
CA VAL A 200 -3.03 7.29 -4.17
C VAL A 200 -3.37 5.81 -4.25
N LEU A 201 -3.66 5.36 -5.47
CA LEU A 201 -4.10 4.02 -5.79
C LEU A 201 -2.89 3.13 -6.07
N THR A 202 -2.70 2.08 -5.27
CA THR A 202 -1.57 1.15 -5.44
C THR A 202 -2.06 -0.27 -5.75
N ASP A 203 -1.14 -1.18 -6.07
CA ASP A 203 -1.48 -2.54 -6.50
C ASP A 203 -1.75 -3.51 -5.34
N PRO A 204 -2.96 -4.14 -5.25
CA PRO A 204 -4.20 -3.82 -5.95
C PRO A 204 -5.11 -2.87 -5.14
N THR A 205 -5.99 -2.13 -5.79
CA THR A 205 -7.07 -1.38 -5.14
C THR A 205 -8.41 -1.78 -5.73
N LEU A 206 -9.19 -2.59 -4.99
CA LEU A 206 -10.37 -3.28 -5.51
C LEU A 206 -11.60 -3.15 -4.58
N GLY A 207 -12.74 -3.57 -5.07
CA GLY A 207 -13.98 -3.82 -4.35
C GLY A 207 -14.56 -2.60 -3.63
N GLY A 208 -15.01 -2.78 -2.38
CA GLY A 208 -15.60 -1.72 -1.58
C GLY A 208 -14.67 -0.55 -1.29
N VAL A 209 -13.33 -0.75 -1.34
CA VAL A 209 -12.37 0.34 -1.15
C VAL A 209 -12.32 1.23 -2.38
N SER A 210 -12.21 0.67 -3.59
CA SER A 210 -12.30 1.45 -4.83
C SER A 210 -13.68 2.10 -5.01
N ALA A 211 -14.76 1.40 -4.63
CA ALA A 211 -16.12 1.94 -4.72
C ALA A 211 -16.47 2.93 -3.60
N SER A 212 -15.50 3.36 -2.81
CA SER A 212 -15.67 4.38 -1.76
C SER A 212 -14.48 5.35 -1.74
N PHE A 213 -13.80 5.50 -0.63
CA PHE A 213 -12.81 6.55 -0.43
C PHE A 213 -11.66 6.57 -1.45
N ALA A 214 -11.28 5.40 -2.00
CA ALA A 214 -10.12 5.35 -2.89
C ALA A 214 -10.34 6.04 -4.26
N MET A 215 -11.59 6.20 -4.71
CA MET A 215 -11.93 6.92 -5.96
C MET A 215 -12.63 8.25 -5.70
N LEU A 216 -12.58 8.75 -4.46
CA LEU A 216 -13.22 10.02 -4.06
C LEU A 216 -12.19 11.12 -3.74
N GLY A 217 -10.96 10.98 -4.22
CA GLY A 217 -9.94 12.03 -4.10
C GLY A 217 -10.31 13.28 -4.92
N ASP A 218 -9.93 14.45 -4.44
CA ASP A 218 -9.90 15.65 -5.26
C ASP A 218 -8.89 15.50 -6.40
N VAL A 219 -7.85 14.70 -6.16
CA VAL A 219 -6.93 14.18 -7.17
C VAL A 219 -6.70 12.70 -6.91
N ASN A 220 -6.85 11.86 -7.94
CA ASN A 220 -6.64 10.42 -7.91
C ASN A 220 -5.34 10.07 -8.65
N ILE A 221 -4.31 9.71 -7.90
CA ILE A 221 -2.99 9.31 -8.43
C ILE A 221 -2.90 7.79 -8.41
N ALA A 222 -2.27 7.19 -9.41
CA ALA A 222 -1.95 5.75 -9.36
C ALA A 222 -0.45 5.48 -9.47
N GLU A 223 0.02 4.39 -8.87
CA GLU A 223 1.34 3.82 -9.19
C GLU A 223 1.29 3.12 -10.56
N PRO A 224 2.41 3.08 -11.32
CA PRO A 224 2.47 2.39 -12.61
C PRO A 224 2.03 0.92 -12.50
N LYS A 225 1.24 0.48 -13.47
CA LYS A 225 0.72 -0.89 -13.60
C LYS A 225 -0.12 -1.39 -12.42
N ALA A 226 -0.56 -0.51 -11.53
CA ALA A 226 -1.44 -0.88 -10.42
C ALA A 226 -2.77 -1.43 -10.94
N LEU A 227 -3.24 -2.53 -10.35
CA LEU A 227 -4.54 -3.12 -10.62
C LEU A 227 -5.60 -2.37 -9.82
N ILE A 228 -6.49 -1.67 -10.51
CA ILE A 228 -7.52 -0.84 -9.90
C ILE A 228 -8.86 -1.13 -10.55
N GLY A 229 -9.86 -1.46 -9.75
CA GLY A 229 -11.19 -1.79 -10.28
C GLY A 229 -12.15 -2.19 -9.17
N PHE A 230 -13.40 -2.53 -9.50
CA PHE A 230 -14.35 -3.05 -8.52
C PHE A 230 -14.21 -4.57 -8.38
N ALA A 231 -14.68 -5.34 -9.35
CA ALA A 231 -14.44 -6.77 -9.38
C ALA A 231 -13.03 -7.05 -9.91
N GLY A 232 -12.30 -7.96 -9.26
CA GLY A 232 -10.99 -8.38 -9.76
C GLY A 232 -11.09 -9.14 -11.10
N PRO A 233 -10.04 -9.14 -11.94
CA PRO A 233 -10.05 -9.78 -13.26
C PRO A 233 -10.55 -11.23 -13.25
N ARG A 234 -10.07 -12.03 -12.29
CA ARG A 234 -10.49 -13.43 -12.13
C ARG A 234 -12.00 -13.59 -11.93
N VAL A 235 -12.63 -12.70 -11.14
CA VAL A 235 -14.08 -12.74 -10.90
C VAL A 235 -14.85 -12.38 -12.16
N ILE A 236 -14.38 -11.36 -12.89
CA ILE A 236 -15.00 -10.94 -14.15
C ILE A 236 -14.92 -12.07 -15.17
N GLU A 237 -13.74 -12.63 -15.42
CA GLU A 237 -13.53 -13.73 -16.38
C GLU A 237 -14.37 -14.96 -16.06
N GLN A 238 -14.49 -15.33 -14.78
CA GLN A 238 -15.32 -16.44 -14.35
C GLN A 238 -16.83 -16.18 -14.54
N THR A 239 -17.26 -14.91 -14.42
CA THR A 239 -18.66 -14.52 -14.52
C THR A 239 -19.08 -14.37 -15.99
N VAL A 240 -18.30 -13.65 -16.79
CA VAL A 240 -18.60 -13.42 -18.23
C VAL A 240 -18.11 -14.57 -19.11
N ARG A 241 -17.20 -15.41 -18.62
CA ARG A 241 -16.57 -16.54 -19.32
C ARG A 241 -15.77 -16.09 -20.56
N GLU A 242 -15.23 -14.89 -20.55
CA GLU A 242 -14.39 -14.32 -21.59
C GLU A 242 -13.05 -13.90 -21.02
N LYS A 243 -12.01 -13.86 -21.86
CA LYS A 243 -10.70 -13.31 -21.49
C LYS A 243 -10.75 -11.80 -21.55
N LEU A 244 -10.22 -11.17 -20.52
CA LEU A 244 -10.10 -9.71 -20.48
C LEU A 244 -9.00 -9.22 -21.42
N PRO A 245 -9.15 -8.05 -22.04
CA PRO A 245 -8.10 -7.43 -22.84
C PRO A 245 -6.82 -7.22 -22.02
N GLU A 246 -5.67 -7.26 -22.70
CA GLU A 246 -4.40 -6.93 -22.05
C GLU A 246 -4.42 -5.51 -21.51
N GLY A 247 -3.90 -5.34 -20.29
CA GLY A 247 -3.87 -4.05 -19.62
C GLY A 247 -5.21 -3.62 -18.99
N PHE A 248 -6.27 -4.41 -19.10
CA PHE A 248 -7.56 -4.09 -18.49
C PHE A 248 -7.43 -3.86 -16.97
N GLN A 249 -8.06 -2.81 -16.46
CA GLN A 249 -8.01 -2.37 -15.06
C GLN A 249 -6.60 -1.97 -14.56
N ARG A 250 -5.61 -1.79 -15.44
CA ARG A 250 -4.33 -1.22 -15.05
C ARG A 250 -4.39 0.30 -15.03
N SER A 251 -3.51 0.91 -14.24
CA SER A 251 -3.46 2.37 -14.11
C SER A 251 -3.37 3.09 -15.45
N GLU A 252 -2.62 2.56 -16.40
CA GLU A 252 -2.45 3.12 -17.76
C GLU A 252 -3.80 3.13 -18.53
N PHE A 253 -4.55 2.04 -18.44
CA PHE A 253 -5.89 1.95 -19.02
C PHE A 253 -6.87 2.95 -18.35
N LEU A 254 -6.80 3.08 -17.03
CA LEU A 254 -7.68 3.99 -16.29
C LEU A 254 -7.36 5.46 -16.58
N LEU A 255 -6.08 5.80 -16.77
CA LEU A 255 -5.67 7.12 -17.18
C LEU A 255 -6.18 7.46 -18.59
N GLU A 256 -6.05 6.53 -19.54
CA GLU A 256 -6.60 6.68 -20.88
C GLU A 256 -8.14 6.92 -20.88
N LYS A 257 -8.85 6.24 -19.98
CA LYS A 257 -10.32 6.38 -19.83
C LYS A 257 -10.75 7.55 -18.93
N GLY A 258 -9.83 8.34 -18.42
CA GLY A 258 -10.13 9.49 -17.56
C GLY A 258 -10.66 9.12 -16.17
N ALA A 259 -10.42 7.90 -15.69
CA ALA A 259 -10.84 7.46 -14.36
C ALA A 259 -9.88 7.87 -13.24
N ILE A 260 -8.63 8.21 -13.59
CA ILE A 260 -7.61 8.77 -12.69
C ILE A 260 -6.95 9.97 -13.35
N ASP A 261 -6.29 10.81 -12.56
CA ASP A 261 -5.73 12.07 -13.02
C ASP A 261 -4.28 11.95 -13.47
N MET A 262 -3.49 11.08 -12.83
CA MET A 262 -2.08 10.88 -13.17
C MET A 262 -1.52 9.53 -12.71
N ILE A 263 -0.42 9.13 -13.34
CA ILE A 263 0.40 8.00 -12.91
C ILE A 263 1.74 8.54 -12.44
N VAL A 264 2.14 8.18 -11.22
CA VAL A 264 3.37 8.66 -10.59
C VAL A 264 4.19 7.50 -10.06
N LYS A 265 5.46 7.45 -10.44
CA LYS A 265 6.40 6.45 -9.90
C LYS A 265 6.64 6.73 -8.42
N ARG A 266 6.88 5.66 -7.66
CA ARG A 266 7.11 5.76 -6.21
C ARG A 266 8.30 6.65 -5.86
N SER A 267 9.35 6.64 -6.65
CA SER A 267 10.51 7.53 -6.49
C SER A 267 10.19 9.01 -6.67
N GLU A 268 9.15 9.34 -7.44
CA GLU A 268 8.72 10.69 -7.75
C GLU A 268 7.54 11.15 -6.87
N MET A 269 6.93 10.21 -6.12
CA MET A 269 5.70 10.45 -5.36
C MET A 269 5.86 11.57 -4.33
N ARG A 270 6.96 11.59 -3.60
CA ARG A 270 7.22 12.58 -2.56
C ARG A 270 7.29 14.01 -3.15
N SER A 271 8.02 14.18 -4.23
CA SER A 271 8.16 15.48 -4.91
C SER A 271 6.88 15.91 -5.60
N THR A 272 6.17 14.99 -6.25
CA THR A 272 4.88 15.26 -6.90
C THR A 272 3.83 15.70 -5.88
N LEU A 273 3.72 14.99 -4.76
CA LEU A 273 2.80 15.38 -3.68
C LEU A 273 3.19 16.73 -3.07
N GLY A 274 4.47 16.99 -2.82
CA GLY A 274 4.94 18.28 -2.31
C GLY A 274 4.52 19.45 -3.22
N ASN A 275 4.72 19.32 -4.52
CA ASN A 275 4.30 20.31 -5.50
C ASN A 275 2.77 20.49 -5.57
N LEU A 276 2.04 19.38 -5.60
CA LEU A 276 0.59 19.40 -5.68
C LEU A 276 -0.03 20.07 -4.45
N LEU A 277 0.43 19.66 -3.27
CA LEU A 277 -0.11 20.14 -2.01
C LEU A 277 0.24 21.62 -1.76
N SER A 278 1.44 22.08 -2.14
CA SER A 278 1.79 23.50 -2.03
C SER A 278 0.82 24.38 -2.84
N LYS A 279 0.44 23.95 -4.04
CA LYS A 279 -0.54 24.64 -4.89
C LYS A 279 -1.94 24.61 -4.31
N LEU A 280 -2.40 23.44 -3.86
CA LEU A 280 -3.76 23.28 -3.32
C LEU A 280 -3.97 23.98 -1.97
N THR A 281 -2.90 24.24 -1.23
CA THR A 281 -2.95 24.91 0.08
C THR A 281 -2.37 26.33 0.08
N ASN A 282 -2.05 26.89 -1.10
CA ASN A 282 -1.44 28.19 -1.27
C ASN A 282 -0.15 28.38 -0.44
N GLN A 283 0.65 27.31 -0.32
CA GLN A 283 1.95 27.32 0.33
C GLN A 283 3.04 27.58 -0.71
N PRO A 284 4.20 28.13 -0.33
CA PRO A 284 5.35 28.24 -1.22
C PRO A 284 5.73 26.89 -1.79
N SER A 285 6.19 26.87 -3.06
CA SER A 285 6.73 25.65 -3.66
C SER A 285 7.91 25.13 -2.82
N PRO A 286 7.95 23.83 -2.48
CA PRO A 286 9.10 23.25 -1.79
C PRO A 286 10.36 23.17 -2.67
N PHE A 287 10.21 23.46 -3.97
CA PHE A 287 11.31 23.48 -4.95
C PHE A 287 11.54 24.92 -5.39
N VAL A 288 12.74 25.42 -5.13
CA VAL A 288 13.17 26.75 -5.63
C VAL A 288 13.33 26.62 -7.14
N GLU A 289 12.58 27.39 -7.91
CA GLU A 289 12.91 27.62 -9.32
C GLU A 289 14.23 28.37 -9.35
N VAL A 290 15.31 27.70 -9.76
CA VAL A 290 16.56 28.36 -10.07
C VAL A 290 16.30 29.13 -11.36
N GLU A 291 16.03 30.44 -11.27
CA GLU A 291 16.12 31.31 -12.45
C GLU A 291 17.54 31.19 -13.00
N VAL A 292 17.65 30.52 -14.14
CA VAL A 292 18.89 30.57 -14.94
C VAL A 292 18.95 31.99 -15.49
N VAL A 293 19.69 32.88 -14.80
CA VAL A 293 20.05 34.19 -15.33
C VAL A 293 21.02 33.90 -16.46
N GLU A 294 20.51 33.87 -17.69
CA GLU A 294 21.36 33.92 -18.88
C GLU A 294 22.07 35.29 -18.84
N HIS A 295 23.33 35.28 -18.50
CA HIS A 295 24.21 36.43 -18.69
C HIS A 295 24.53 36.53 -20.20
N GLU A 296 23.95 37.53 -20.87
CA GLU A 296 24.37 37.98 -22.20
C GLU A 296 25.82 38.50 -22.22
#